data_25c0def5e597aae719e253bcde8ba39c
#
_entry.id   25c0def5e597aae719e253bcde8ba39c
#
_cell.length_a   1.000
_cell.length_b   1.000
_cell.length_c   1.000
_cell.angle_alpha   90.00
_cell.angle_beta   90.00
_cell.angle_gamma   90.00
#
_symmetry.space_group_name_H-M   'P 1'
#
loop_
_entity.id
_entity.type
_entity.pdbx_description
1 polymer ?
#
loop_
_entity_poly.entity_id
_entity_poly.type
_entity_poly.pdbx_seq_one_letter_code
_entity_poly.pdbx_strand_id
1 'polypeptide(L)'
;VDSEGRQDVRLSGNSNLYSTQGSRKVREVGVKLIPNSVTRSVATAVLRSRKNSPHILFGLGVVGVVGGTVLACRATLKLDSKLDDIQDGIDTVKEMKSNIENPESDYTERDYYKDLLYVYGRGAVDIAVLYGPAVVISGASIAALTGSHVTLTKRNTALTATVGLLHKAYEDYRGRV
;
A
#
# COMPACT_ATOMS: atom_id res chain seq x y z
N VAL A 1 56.94 33.99 -41.80
CA VAL A 1 56.66 35.41 -41.54
C VAL A 1 55.15 35.55 -41.50
N ASP A 2 54.65 35.79 -40.27
CA ASP A 2 53.44 36.57 -39.90
C ASP A 2 52.09 36.03 -40.39
N SER A 3 51.17 35.95 -39.61
CA SER A 3 50.60 36.49 -38.38
C SER A 3 49.07 36.31 -38.43
N GLU A 4 48.54 35.85 -37.33
CA GLU A 4 47.37 36.35 -36.67
C GLU A 4 46.06 36.57 -37.46
N GLY A 5 45.03 35.93 -36.95
CA GLY A 5 43.66 36.21 -37.27
C GLY A 5 42.67 35.40 -36.44
N ARG A 6 42.77 35.56 -35.13
CA ARG A 6 41.74 35.05 -34.16
C ARG A 6 40.49 35.88 -34.30
N GLN A 7 39.44 35.35 -34.87
CA GLN A 7 38.09 35.95 -34.79
C GLN A 7 37.17 35.10 -33.94
N ASP A 8 36.94 35.63 -32.76
CA ASP A 8 35.86 35.21 -31.85
C ASP A 8 34.49 35.44 -32.53
N VAL A 9 33.86 34.38 -32.98
CA VAL A 9 32.46 34.41 -33.37
C VAL A 9 31.65 34.02 -32.17
N ARG A 10 31.15 35.03 -31.43
CA ARG A 10 30.08 34.90 -30.47
C ARG A 10 28.80 34.49 -31.19
N LEU A 11 28.47 33.24 -31.17
CA LEU A 11 27.14 32.77 -31.50
C LEU A 11 26.25 32.90 -30.26
N SER A 12 25.63 34.06 -30.16
CA SER A 12 24.44 34.29 -29.32
C SER A 12 23.29 33.51 -29.95
N GLY A 13 23.17 32.22 -29.62
CA GLY A 13 22.06 31.36 -29.99
C GLY A 13 21.01 31.39 -28.87
N ASN A 14 19.98 32.17 -29.12
CA ASN A 14 18.74 32.26 -28.40
C ASN A 14 18.05 30.89 -28.38
N SER A 15 18.24 30.10 -27.34
CA SER A 15 17.56 28.82 -27.09
C SER A 15 16.37 28.98 -26.13
N ASN A 16 15.43 29.84 -26.52
CA ASN A 16 14.12 29.99 -25.87
C ASN A 16 13.03 29.35 -26.73
N LEU A 17 13.07 28.06 -26.91
CA LEU A 17 11.94 27.31 -27.46
C LEU A 17 12.06 25.88 -26.95
N TYR A 18 11.30 25.55 -25.96
CA TYR A 18 10.71 24.28 -25.56
C TYR A 18 10.48 24.27 -24.03
N SER A 19 9.77 25.28 -23.57
CA SER A 19 9.14 25.22 -22.26
C SER A 19 7.65 24.94 -22.44
N THR A 20 7.34 23.77 -22.99
CA THR A 20 5.98 23.23 -22.89
C THR A 20 5.92 22.38 -21.64
N GLN A 21 5.99 23.02 -20.50
CA GLN A 21 5.55 22.43 -19.24
C GLN A 21 4.02 22.35 -19.25
N GLY A 22 3.51 21.33 -19.92
CA GLY A 22 2.22 20.75 -19.61
C GLY A 22 2.32 20.09 -18.23
N SER A 23 2.38 20.90 -17.18
CA SER A 23 2.19 20.47 -15.82
C SER A 23 0.77 19.91 -15.70
N ARG A 24 0.59 18.64 -16.06
CA ARG A 24 -0.54 17.87 -15.60
C ARG A 24 -0.43 17.84 -14.09
N LYS A 25 -1.17 18.74 -13.43
CA LYS A 25 -1.55 18.56 -12.05
C LYS A 25 -2.31 17.23 -11.97
N VAL A 26 -1.57 16.13 -11.82
CA VAL A 26 -2.09 14.93 -11.23
C VAL A 26 -2.53 15.39 -9.85
N ARG A 27 -3.83 15.55 -9.66
CA ARG A 27 -4.41 15.66 -8.34
C ARG A 27 -4.04 14.36 -7.66
N GLU A 28 -2.97 14.42 -6.86
CA GLU A 28 -2.76 13.43 -5.81
C GLU A 28 -4.01 13.50 -4.93
N VAL A 29 -4.94 12.62 -5.23
CA VAL A 29 -5.95 12.24 -4.26
C VAL A 29 -5.16 11.51 -3.19
N GLY A 30 -4.56 12.29 -2.33
CA GLY A 30 -3.89 11.80 -1.13
C GLY A 30 -4.96 11.21 -0.25
N VAL A 31 -5.20 9.92 -0.45
CA VAL A 31 -5.98 9.12 0.48
C VAL A 31 -5.20 9.11 1.78
N LYS A 32 -5.45 10.09 2.65
CA LYS A 32 -4.95 10.14 4.03
C LYS A 32 -5.69 9.09 4.86
N LEU A 33 -5.55 7.82 4.47
CA LEU A 33 -6.19 6.69 5.16
C LEU A 33 -5.52 6.34 6.49
N ILE A 34 -4.28 6.80 6.71
CA ILE A 34 -3.54 6.53 7.95
C ILE A 34 -2.87 7.83 8.40
N PRO A 35 -3.01 8.24 9.67
CA PRO A 35 -2.26 9.38 10.21
C PRO A 35 -0.75 9.14 10.02
N ASN A 36 -0.03 10.11 9.49
CA ASN A 36 1.42 10.04 9.27
C ASN A 36 2.22 9.67 10.54
N SER A 37 1.66 9.93 11.71
CA SER A 37 2.22 9.53 13.00
C SER A 37 2.27 8.01 13.18
N VAL A 38 1.22 7.29 12.80
CA VAL A 38 1.15 5.82 12.90
C VAL A 38 2.11 5.17 11.92
N THR A 39 2.15 5.65 10.68
CA THR A 39 3.05 5.12 9.64
C THR A 39 4.52 5.32 10.01
N ARG A 40 4.88 6.47 10.56
CA ARG A 40 6.26 6.76 11.03
C ARG A 40 6.65 5.89 12.23
N SER A 41 5.76 5.72 13.20
CA SER A 41 6.02 4.91 14.39
C SER A 41 6.23 3.44 14.04
N VAL A 42 5.40 2.89 13.15
CA VAL A 42 5.53 1.51 12.67
C VAL A 42 6.80 1.32 11.86
N ALA A 43 7.12 2.23 10.94
CA ALA A 43 8.34 2.16 10.13
C ALA A 43 9.61 2.23 11.01
N THR A 44 9.64 3.11 12.00
CA THR A 44 10.77 3.26 12.92
C THR A 44 10.93 2.03 13.83
N ALA A 45 9.83 1.45 14.31
CA ALA A 45 9.84 0.23 15.10
C ALA A 45 10.36 -0.97 14.30
N VAL A 46 9.94 -1.11 13.04
CA VAL A 46 10.41 -2.17 12.12
C VAL A 46 11.90 -2.02 11.81
N LEU A 47 12.39 -0.79 11.61
CA LEU A 47 13.82 -0.54 11.34
C LEU A 47 14.70 -0.81 12.58
N ARG A 48 14.24 -0.47 13.78
CA ARG A 48 14.95 -0.78 15.03
C ARG A 48 14.93 -2.27 15.36
N SER A 49 13.83 -2.96 15.07
CA SER A 49 13.71 -4.41 15.35
C SER A 49 14.62 -5.26 14.45
N ARG A 50 15.01 -4.78 13.27
CA ARG A 50 16.02 -5.43 12.42
C ARG A 50 17.36 -5.63 13.14
N LYS A 51 17.72 -4.73 14.05
CA LYS A 51 18.99 -4.81 14.81
C LYS A 51 18.88 -5.68 16.07
N ASN A 52 17.72 -5.70 16.75
CA ASN A 52 17.71 -6.14 18.14
C ASN A 52 17.05 -7.49 18.45
N SER A 53 16.11 -8.01 17.73
CA SER A 53 15.64 -9.39 17.95
C SER A 53 14.44 -9.78 17.08
N PRO A 54 14.40 -10.96 16.47
CA PRO A 54 13.23 -11.50 15.79
C PRO A 54 12.02 -11.64 16.75
N HIS A 55 12.24 -11.77 18.06
CA HIS A 55 11.19 -11.85 19.05
C HIS A 55 10.36 -10.56 19.16
N ILE A 56 10.98 -9.38 19.02
CA ILE A 56 10.26 -8.10 19.02
C ILE A 56 9.38 -8.00 17.77
N LEU A 57 9.90 -8.42 16.62
CA LEU A 57 9.15 -8.42 15.37
C LEU A 57 7.96 -9.39 15.43
N PHE A 58 8.15 -10.56 16.04
CA PHE A 58 7.08 -11.51 16.31
C PHE A 58 6.01 -10.92 17.22
N GLY A 59 6.40 -10.33 18.35
CA GLY A 59 5.47 -9.69 19.28
C GLY A 59 4.65 -8.58 18.64
N LEU A 60 5.30 -7.70 17.83
CA LEU A 60 4.62 -6.66 17.06
C LEU A 60 3.64 -7.26 16.03
N GLY A 61 4.02 -8.34 15.38
CA GLY A 61 3.14 -9.06 14.44
C GLY A 61 1.89 -9.59 15.13
N VAL A 62 2.02 -10.23 16.29
CA VAL A 62 0.87 -10.74 17.06
C VAL A 62 -0.05 -9.60 17.53
N VAL A 63 0.52 -8.55 18.11
CA VAL A 63 -0.26 -7.36 18.54
C VAL A 63 -0.97 -6.71 17.36
N GLY A 64 -0.32 -6.64 16.21
CA GLY A 64 -0.89 -6.09 15.00
C GLY A 64 -2.05 -6.92 14.44
N VAL A 65 -1.97 -8.25 14.48
CA VAL A 65 -3.09 -9.12 14.09
C VAL A 65 -4.30 -8.90 15.02
N VAL A 66 -4.07 -8.90 16.34
CA VAL A 66 -5.15 -8.64 17.30
C VAL A 66 -5.75 -7.25 17.08
N GLY A 67 -4.92 -6.22 16.92
CA GLY A 67 -5.38 -4.85 16.64
C GLY A 67 -6.15 -4.74 15.34
N GLY A 68 -5.67 -5.40 14.28
CA GLY A 68 -6.35 -5.47 12.98
C GLY A 68 -7.72 -6.15 13.08
N THR A 69 -7.82 -7.23 13.86
CA THR A 69 -9.10 -7.91 14.12
C THR A 69 -10.09 -7.01 14.85
N VAL A 70 -9.65 -6.29 15.89
CA VAL A 70 -10.50 -5.33 16.61
C VAL A 70 -10.99 -4.22 15.68
N LEU A 71 -10.13 -3.71 14.80
CA LEU A 71 -10.52 -2.71 13.80
C LEU A 71 -11.51 -3.26 12.79
N ALA A 72 -11.33 -4.52 12.33
CA ALA A 72 -12.28 -5.18 11.45
C ALA A 72 -13.65 -5.34 12.11
N CYS A 73 -13.71 -5.78 13.36
CA CYS A 73 -14.96 -5.87 14.13
C CYS A 73 -15.65 -4.50 14.23
N ARG A 74 -14.90 -3.44 14.52
CA ARG A 74 -15.45 -2.07 14.55
C ARG A 74 -15.96 -1.60 13.19
N ALA A 75 -15.27 -1.98 12.11
CA ALA A 75 -15.73 -1.70 10.76
C ALA A 75 -17.05 -2.43 10.47
N THR A 76 -17.14 -3.70 10.85
CA THR A 76 -18.37 -4.50 10.65
C THR A 76 -19.59 -3.90 11.38
N LEU A 77 -19.39 -3.32 12.58
CA LEU A 77 -20.47 -2.64 13.30
C LEU A 77 -21.00 -1.39 12.58
N LYS A 78 -20.22 -0.80 11.67
CA LYS A 78 -20.62 0.35 10.86
C LYS A 78 -21.07 -0.04 9.46
N LEU A 79 -20.95 -1.32 9.12
CA LEU A 79 -21.24 -1.80 7.79
C LEU A 79 -22.73 -1.65 7.47
N ASP A 80 -23.63 -1.97 8.43
CA ASP A 80 -25.07 -1.91 8.23
C ASP A 80 -25.52 -0.53 7.73
N SER A 81 -25.11 0.55 8.43
CA SER A 81 -25.46 1.90 7.98
C SER A 81 -24.91 2.27 6.60
N LYS A 82 -23.79 1.67 6.20
CA LYS A 82 -23.22 1.88 4.86
C LYS A 82 -23.93 1.06 3.79
N LEU A 83 -24.37 -0.12 4.14
CA LEU A 83 -25.19 -0.94 3.25
C LEU A 83 -26.57 -0.31 3.01
N ASP A 84 -27.18 0.28 4.04
CA ASP A 84 -28.43 1.01 3.91
C ASP A 84 -28.27 2.19 2.94
N ASP A 85 -27.23 3.01 3.09
CA ASP A 85 -26.92 4.13 2.18
C ASP A 85 -26.76 3.66 0.72
N ILE A 86 -26.14 2.48 0.50
CA ILE A 86 -25.94 1.90 -0.84
C ILE A 86 -27.26 1.37 -1.38
N GLN A 87 -28.05 0.68 -0.55
CA GLN A 87 -29.34 0.13 -0.91
C GLN A 87 -30.31 1.24 -1.34
N ASP A 88 -30.40 2.31 -0.55
CA ASP A 88 -31.22 3.49 -0.87
C ASP A 88 -30.80 4.10 -2.21
N GLY A 89 -29.49 4.20 -2.48
CA GLY A 89 -28.98 4.66 -3.76
C GLY A 89 -29.39 3.75 -4.93
N ILE A 90 -29.31 2.43 -4.75
CA ILE A 90 -29.73 1.45 -5.76
C ILE A 90 -31.23 1.53 -6.02
N ASP A 91 -32.02 1.64 -4.96
CA ASP A 91 -33.49 1.68 -5.08
C ASP A 91 -33.94 3.00 -5.73
N THR A 92 -33.27 4.12 -5.44
CA THR A 92 -33.49 5.38 -6.16
C THR A 92 -33.22 5.23 -7.67
N VAL A 93 -32.11 4.61 -8.05
CA VAL A 93 -31.76 4.39 -9.46
C VAL A 93 -32.78 3.43 -10.15
N LYS A 94 -33.24 2.40 -9.43
CA LYS A 94 -34.27 1.50 -9.93
C LYS A 94 -35.64 2.21 -10.12
N GLU A 95 -36.00 3.09 -9.21
CA GLU A 95 -37.19 3.91 -9.32
C GLU A 95 -37.12 4.83 -10.54
N MET A 96 -35.94 5.43 -10.80
CA MET A 96 -35.75 6.23 -12.03
C MET A 96 -35.89 5.38 -13.31
N LYS A 97 -35.60 4.07 -13.25
CA LYS A 97 -35.80 3.18 -14.40
C LYS A 97 -37.21 3.15 -14.87
N SER A 98 -38.20 3.25 -13.97
CA SER A 98 -39.61 3.30 -14.33
C SER A 98 -39.96 4.53 -15.19
N ASN A 99 -39.17 5.59 -15.10
CA ASN A 99 -39.35 6.80 -15.90
C ASN A 99 -38.82 6.65 -17.34
N ILE A 100 -38.06 5.61 -17.66
CA ILE A 100 -37.59 5.34 -19.04
C ILE A 100 -38.78 5.04 -19.98
N GLU A 101 -39.88 4.44 -19.45
CA GLU A 101 -41.08 4.13 -20.22
C GLU A 101 -41.98 5.36 -20.45
N ASN A 102 -41.64 6.49 -19.82
CA ASN A 102 -42.40 7.73 -19.95
C ASN A 102 -41.85 8.56 -21.13
N PRO A 103 -42.70 8.83 -22.20
CA PRO A 103 -42.20 9.55 -23.39
C PRO A 103 -41.80 10.99 -23.15
N GLU A 104 -42.09 11.59 -21.99
CA GLU A 104 -41.64 12.92 -21.61
C GLU A 104 -40.28 12.94 -20.84
N SER A 105 -39.67 11.77 -20.57
CA SER A 105 -38.44 11.66 -19.81
C SER A 105 -37.24 11.58 -20.73
N ASP A 106 -36.25 12.45 -20.49
CA ASP A 106 -34.94 12.41 -21.14
C ASP A 106 -34.00 11.33 -20.57
N TYR A 107 -34.49 10.53 -19.61
CA TYR A 107 -33.67 9.49 -18.94
C TYR A 107 -33.57 8.25 -19.83
N THR A 108 -32.33 7.89 -20.19
CA THR A 108 -32.06 6.78 -21.11
C THR A 108 -31.51 5.55 -20.36
N GLU A 109 -31.61 4.37 -21.01
CA GLU A 109 -30.96 3.15 -20.46
C GLU A 109 -29.48 3.34 -20.19
N ARG A 110 -28.79 4.14 -21.01
CA ARG A 110 -27.39 4.43 -20.82
C ARG A 110 -27.15 5.22 -19.52
N ASP A 111 -28.03 6.12 -19.16
CA ASP A 111 -27.93 6.90 -17.93
C ASP A 111 -28.23 6.04 -16.71
N TYR A 112 -29.20 5.15 -16.81
CA TYR A 112 -29.46 4.11 -15.79
C TYR A 112 -28.19 3.29 -15.47
N TYR A 113 -27.49 2.77 -16.48
CA TYR A 113 -26.28 2.01 -16.25
C TYR A 113 -25.12 2.86 -15.67
N LYS A 114 -25.02 4.12 -16.05
CA LYS A 114 -24.03 5.03 -15.47
C LYS A 114 -24.30 5.31 -13.99
N ASP A 115 -25.55 5.59 -13.65
CA ASP A 115 -25.94 5.89 -12.29
C ASP A 115 -25.80 4.66 -11.41
N LEU A 116 -26.18 3.49 -11.91
CA LEU A 116 -25.98 2.22 -11.23
C LEU A 116 -24.49 1.94 -10.98
N LEU A 117 -23.65 2.12 -11.99
CA LEU A 117 -22.20 1.95 -11.86
C LEU A 117 -21.60 2.95 -10.86
N TYR A 118 -22.11 4.18 -10.85
CA TYR A 118 -21.68 5.20 -9.90
C TYR A 118 -22.03 4.81 -8.45
N VAL A 119 -23.24 4.34 -8.20
CA VAL A 119 -23.69 3.91 -6.86
C VAL A 119 -22.86 2.71 -6.38
N TYR A 120 -22.68 1.68 -7.22
CA TYR A 120 -21.84 0.53 -6.88
C TYR A 120 -20.37 0.91 -6.68
N GLY A 121 -19.83 1.77 -7.55
CA GLY A 121 -18.44 2.24 -7.45
C GLY A 121 -18.20 3.02 -6.17
N ARG A 122 -19.14 3.91 -5.82
CA ARG A 122 -19.07 4.68 -4.56
C ARG A 122 -19.19 3.76 -3.34
N GLY A 123 -20.14 2.83 -3.36
CA GLY A 123 -20.31 1.85 -2.29
C GLY A 123 -19.06 0.99 -2.09
N ALA A 124 -18.44 0.53 -3.17
CA ALA A 124 -17.19 -0.23 -3.10
C ALA A 124 -16.05 0.58 -2.46
N VAL A 125 -15.95 1.88 -2.79
CA VAL A 125 -14.96 2.78 -2.17
C VAL A 125 -15.26 2.99 -0.70
N ASP A 126 -16.51 3.20 -0.31
CA ASP A 126 -16.91 3.38 1.09
C ASP A 126 -16.58 2.14 1.93
N ILE A 127 -16.83 0.94 1.42
CA ILE A 127 -16.46 -0.32 2.06
C ILE A 127 -14.93 -0.47 2.12
N ALA A 128 -14.21 -0.14 1.04
CA ALA A 128 -12.75 -0.21 1.01
C ALA A 128 -12.11 0.76 2.02
N VAL A 129 -12.68 1.95 2.19
CA VAL A 129 -12.22 2.93 3.20
C VAL A 129 -12.52 2.43 4.62
N LEU A 130 -13.66 1.79 4.81
CA LEU A 130 -14.09 1.27 6.11
C LEU A 130 -13.19 0.13 6.60
N TYR A 131 -12.85 -0.82 5.73
CA TYR A 131 -11.99 -1.97 6.06
C TYR A 131 -10.51 -1.73 5.79
N GLY A 132 -10.15 -0.72 5.01
CA GLY A 132 -8.77 -0.42 4.61
C GLY A 132 -7.76 -0.41 5.76
N PRO A 133 -7.99 0.31 6.86
CA PRO A 133 -7.09 0.32 8.00
C PRO A 133 -6.86 -1.06 8.62
N ALA A 134 -7.92 -1.88 8.73
CA ALA A 134 -7.83 -3.23 9.27
C ALA A 134 -7.00 -4.14 8.36
N VAL A 135 -7.25 -4.10 7.04
CA VAL A 135 -6.52 -4.89 6.04
C VAL A 135 -5.05 -4.52 6.00
N VAL A 136 -4.72 -3.22 6.02
CA VAL A 136 -3.32 -2.75 6.01
C VAL A 136 -2.57 -3.20 7.26
N ILE A 137 -3.17 -3.04 8.45
CA ILE A 137 -2.54 -3.44 9.71
C ILE A 137 -2.37 -4.96 9.77
N SER A 138 -3.39 -5.73 9.39
CA SER A 138 -3.32 -7.20 9.36
C SER A 138 -2.27 -7.69 8.36
N GLY A 139 -2.24 -7.13 7.16
CA GLY A 139 -1.25 -7.47 6.13
C GLY A 139 0.18 -7.16 6.56
N ALA A 140 0.42 -5.98 7.14
CA ALA A 140 1.72 -5.60 7.69
C ALA A 140 2.15 -6.53 8.85
N SER A 141 1.20 -6.97 9.68
CA SER A 141 1.44 -7.87 10.80
C SER A 141 1.82 -9.27 10.33
N ILE A 142 1.12 -9.79 9.32
CA ILE A 142 1.46 -11.08 8.69
C ILE A 142 2.86 -11.01 8.06
N ALA A 143 3.19 -9.94 7.36
CA ALA A 143 4.52 -9.73 6.80
C ALA A 143 5.61 -9.68 7.89
N ALA A 144 5.34 -9.06 9.03
CA ALA A 144 6.23 -9.02 10.18
C ALA A 144 6.44 -10.41 10.79
N LEU A 145 5.38 -11.19 10.97
CA LEU A 145 5.46 -12.57 11.47
C LEU A 145 6.27 -13.46 10.52
N THR A 146 5.99 -13.39 9.23
CA THR A 146 6.72 -14.15 8.20
C THR A 146 8.20 -13.75 8.18
N GLY A 147 8.52 -12.46 8.21
CA GLY A 147 9.88 -11.95 8.26
C GLY A 147 10.63 -12.40 9.53
N SER A 148 9.95 -12.44 10.67
CA SER A 148 10.48 -12.96 11.92
C SER A 148 10.84 -14.45 11.79
N HIS A 149 9.91 -15.25 11.26
CA HIS A 149 10.11 -16.69 11.06
C HIS A 149 11.29 -16.98 10.11
N VAL A 150 11.35 -16.32 8.97
CA VAL A 150 12.47 -16.47 8.01
C VAL A 150 13.81 -16.11 8.66
N THR A 151 13.85 -15.07 9.47
CA THR A 151 15.07 -14.64 10.17
C THR A 151 15.53 -15.68 11.20
N LEU A 152 14.59 -16.23 11.97
CA LEU A 152 14.88 -17.30 12.94
C LEU A 152 15.39 -18.55 12.24
N THR A 153 14.75 -18.98 11.17
CA THR A 153 15.16 -20.15 10.40
C THR A 153 16.58 -19.99 9.85
N LYS A 154 16.90 -18.84 9.25
CA LYS A 154 18.26 -18.55 8.76
C LYS A 154 19.31 -18.60 9.87
N ARG A 155 19.01 -18.07 11.06
CA ARG A 155 19.91 -18.11 12.20
C ARG A 155 20.12 -19.55 12.71
N ASN A 156 19.06 -20.33 12.81
CA ASN A 156 19.16 -21.74 13.21
C ASN A 156 20.00 -22.55 12.23
N THR A 157 19.79 -22.37 10.92
CA THR A 157 20.60 -23.04 9.89
C THR A 157 22.08 -22.66 9.99
N ALA A 158 22.39 -21.38 10.21
CA ALA A 158 23.77 -20.94 10.39
C ALA A 158 24.43 -21.52 11.65
N LEU A 159 23.68 -21.61 12.76
CA LEU A 159 24.16 -22.23 14.00
C LEU A 159 24.43 -23.74 13.81
N THR A 160 23.52 -24.45 13.15
CA THR A 160 23.68 -25.88 12.84
C THR A 160 24.90 -26.12 11.96
N ALA A 161 25.12 -25.29 10.95
CA ALA A 161 26.31 -25.39 10.11
C ALA A 161 27.61 -25.16 10.91
N THR A 162 27.59 -24.17 11.82
CA THR A 162 28.76 -23.87 12.69
C THR A 162 29.08 -25.05 13.63
N VAL A 163 28.04 -25.66 14.24
CA VAL A 163 28.21 -26.82 15.10
C VAL A 163 28.77 -28.01 14.29
N GLY A 164 28.29 -28.23 13.07
CA GLY A 164 28.80 -29.28 12.17
C GLY A 164 30.28 -29.08 11.82
N LEU A 165 30.72 -27.85 11.54
CA LEU A 165 32.12 -27.51 11.29
C LEU A 165 32.98 -27.75 12.54
N LEU A 166 32.49 -27.39 13.71
CA LEU A 166 33.19 -27.58 14.97
C LEU A 166 33.36 -29.07 15.28
N HIS A 167 32.31 -29.87 15.05
CA HIS A 167 32.34 -31.32 15.24
C HIS A 167 33.37 -31.96 14.31
N LYS A 168 33.38 -31.60 13.04
CA LYS A 168 34.36 -32.11 12.08
C LYS A 168 35.79 -31.72 12.46
N ALA A 169 36.03 -30.47 12.88
CA ALA A 169 37.36 -30.06 13.34
C ALA A 169 37.82 -30.83 14.58
N TYR A 170 36.90 -31.15 15.49
CA TYR A 170 37.21 -31.96 16.67
C TYR A 170 37.52 -33.41 16.30
N GLU A 171 36.81 -34.04 15.38
CA GLU A 171 37.10 -35.36 14.86
C GLU A 171 38.44 -35.43 14.15
N ASP A 172 38.76 -34.43 13.31
CA ASP A 172 40.05 -34.30 12.63
C ASP A 172 41.22 -34.15 13.63
N TYR A 173 41.00 -33.44 14.73
CA TYR A 173 42.01 -33.32 15.81
C TYR A 173 42.21 -34.64 16.53
N ARG A 174 41.10 -35.31 16.92
CA ARG A 174 41.14 -36.62 17.62
C ARG A 174 41.76 -37.72 16.78
N GLY A 175 41.60 -37.69 15.48
CA GLY A 175 42.21 -38.67 14.57
C GLY A 175 43.71 -38.50 14.33
N ARG A 176 44.31 -37.39 14.79
CA ARG A 176 45.75 -37.09 14.68
C ARG A 176 46.53 -37.42 15.95
N VAL A 177 45.88 -37.72 17.04
CA VAL A 177 46.45 -38.12 18.32
C VAL A 177 46.33 -39.64 18.47
#